data_1b136c65a6922b57a299fc59693f5669
#
_entry.id   1b136c65a6922b57a299fc59693f5669
#
_cell.length_a   1.000
_cell.length_b   1.000
_cell.length_c   1.000
_cell.angle_alpha   90.00
_cell.angle_beta   90.00
_cell.angle_gamma   90.00
#
_symmetry.space_group_name_H-M   'P 1'
#
loop_
_entity.id
_entity.type
_entity.pdbx_description
1 polymer ?
#
loop_
_entity_poly.entity_id
_entity_poly.type
_entity_poly.pdbx_seq_one_letter_code
_entity_poly.pdbx_strand_id
1 'polypeptide(L)'
;NVANLLVEDRFILLNSGSDSGDGGLIVQSGSQTAMSGAAFVFDQSVERWGVQTDVALGSIATTSSPEAYQVNYVLNANTGSATYNVKGNIKIDDSNGDIFIYS
;
A
#
# COMPACT_ATOMS: atom_id res chain seq x y z
N ASN A 1 31.29 3.68 4.22
CA ASN A 1 30.46 4.70 4.79
C ASN A 1 28.99 4.30 4.65
N VAL A 2 28.33 4.06 5.75
CA VAL A 2 26.92 3.66 5.76
C VAL A 2 26.10 4.80 6.30
N ALA A 3 25.09 5.20 5.52
CA ALA A 3 24.16 6.23 5.94
C ALA A 3 22.82 5.60 6.28
N ASN A 4 22.39 5.81 7.49
CA ASN A 4 21.09 5.33 7.96
C ASN A 4 20.28 6.52 8.44
N LEU A 5 18.98 6.49 8.13
CA LEU A 5 18.05 7.43 8.72
C LEU A 5 17.50 6.84 10.00
N LEU A 6 17.85 7.45 11.13
CA LEU A 6 17.33 7.05 12.43
C LEU A 6 16.25 8.04 12.84
N VAL A 7 15.03 7.56 13.01
CA VAL A 7 13.89 8.41 13.31
C VAL A 7 13.50 8.22 14.76
N GLU A 8 13.60 9.27 15.56
CA GLU A 8 13.15 9.24 16.95
C GLU A 8 11.64 9.38 17.05
N ASP A 9 11.03 10.07 16.11
CA ASP A 9 9.58 10.21 16.07
C ASP A 9 8.93 8.89 15.73
N ARG A 10 7.73 8.72 16.22
CA ARG A 10 7.00 7.46 16.12
C ARG A 10 6.39 7.22 14.75
N PHE A 11 6.04 8.30 14.06
CA PHE A 11 5.37 8.24 12.75
C PHE A 11 6.07 9.12 11.74
N ILE A 12 5.98 8.72 10.48
CA ILE A 12 6.37 9.53 9.34
C ILE A 12 5.09 9.91 8.59
N LEU A 13 4.85 11.22 8.45
CA LEU A 13 3.71 11.73 7.70
C LEU A 13 4.15 12.12 6.30
N LEU A 14 3.66 11.40 5.31
CA LEU A 14 3.95 11.68 3.90
C LEU A 14 2.78 12.44 3.27
N ASN A 15 3.09 13.24 2.24
CA ASN A 15 2.09 14.00 1.47
C ASN A 15 1.28 14.95 2.37
N SER A 16 1.95 15.56 3.32
CA SER A 16 1.32 16.43 4.31
C SER A 16 0.65 17.62 3.64
N GLY A 17 -0.57 17.92 4.06
CA GLY A 17 -1.33 19.06 3.53
C GLY A 17 -2.05 18.77 2.22
N SER A 18 -2.06 17.53 1.76
CA SER A 18 -2.75 17.15 0.52
C SER A 18 -3.60 15.91 0.73
N ASP A 19 -4.71 15.86 0.04
CA ASP A 19 -5.59 14.70 0.00
C ASP A 19 -5.60 14.02 -1.37
N SER A 20 -4.68 14.39 -2.23
CA SER A 20 -4.63 13.85 -3.59
C SER A 20 -3.23 13.35 -3.91
N GLY A 21 -3.17 12.41 -4.84
CA GLY A 21 -1.93 11.80 -5.25
C GLY A 21 -1.56 10.59 -4.39
N ASP A 22 -0.68 9.77 -4.92
CA ASP A 22 -0.20 8.58 -4.26
C ASP A 22 1.09 8.89 -3.51
N GLY A 23 1.42 8.08 -2.52
CA GLY A 23 2.65 8.25 -1.76
C GLY A 23 3.16 6.92 -1.24
N GLY A 24 4.42 6.90 -0.88
CA GLY A 24 5.02 5.68 -0.36
C GLY A 24 6.53 5.74 -0.32
N LEU A 25 7.13 4.56 -0.34
CA LEU A 25 8.57 4.38 -0.29
C LEU A 25 9.05 3.71 -1.56
N ILE A 26 10.19 4.17 -2.07
CA ILE A 26 10.80 3.60 -3.28
C ILE A 26 12.23 3.20 -2.94
N VAL A 27 12.58 1.97 -3.29
CA VAL A 27 13.94 1.46 -3.15
C VAL A 27 14.51 1.27 -4.55
N GLN A 28 15.64 1.90 -4.83
CA GLN A 28 16.31 1.70 -6.10
C GLN A 28 16.81 0.27 -6.19
N SER A 29 16.38 -0.45 -7.20
CA SER A 29 16.70 -1.86 -7.39
C SER A 29 17.40 -2.16 -8.71
N GLY A 30 17.39 -1.19 -9.62
CA GLY A 30 18.08 -1.34 -10.89
C GLY A 30 19.50 -0.77 -10.88
N SER A 31 20.18 -0.92 -11.98
CA SER A 31 21.49 -0.31 -12.16
C SER A 31 21.38 1.20 -12.22
N GLN A 32 22.51 1.90 -12.08
CA GLN A 32 22.55 3.35 -12.24
C GLN A 32 22.03 3.78 -13.61
N THR A 33 22.23 2.95 -14.61
CA THR A 33 21.76 3.25 -15.97
C THR A 33 20.27 3.01 -16.12
N ALA A 34 19.73 2.00 -15.47
CA ALA A 34 18.32 1.67 -15.58
C ALA A 34 17.43 2.65 -14.79
N MET A 35 17.97 3.21 -13.70
CA MET A 35 17.24 4.20 -12.89
C MET A 35 15.84 3.74 -12.53
N SER A 36 15.74 2.50 -12.04
CA SER A 36 14.45 1.93 -11.65
C SER A 36 14.45 1.52 -10.18
N GLY A 37 13.27 1.37 -9.63
CA GLY A 37 13.11 0.99 -8.24
C GLY A 37 11.85 0.17 -8.02
N ALA A 38 11.73 -0.36 -6.80
CA ALA A 38 10.55 -1.04 -6.32
C ALA A 38 9.86 -0.16 -5.28
N ALA A 39 8.56 -0.07 -5.36
CA ALA A 39 7.80 0.83 -4.51
C ALA A 39 6.77 0.07 -3.67
N PHE A 40 6.58 0.54 -2.44
CA PHE A 40 5.43 0.22 -1.60
C PHE A 40 4.64 1.52 -1.46
N VAL A 41 3.45 1.56 -2.06
CA VAL A 41 2.71 2.82 -2.25
C VAL A 41 1.28 2.69 -1.77
N PHE A 42 0.75 3.83 -1.30
CA PHE A 42 -0.67 3.96 -1.05
C PHE A 42 -1.32 4.56 -2.29
N ASP A 43 -2.18 3.77 -2.94
CA ASP A 43 -2.91 4.19 -4.14
C ASP A 43 -4.20 4.87 -3.70
N GLN A 44 -4.23 6.20 -3.81
CA GLN A 44 -5.34 7.00 -3.35
C GLN A 44 -6.64 6.68 -4.09
N SER A 45 -6.56 6.30 -5.35
CA SER A 45 -7.75 6.05 -6.17
C SER A 45 -8.57 4.86 -5.68
N VAL A 46 -7.92 3.88 -5.06
CA VAL A 46 -8.58 2.69 -4.50
C VAL A 46 -8.41 2.60 -2.99
N GLU A 47 -7.68 3.55 -2.40
CA GLU A 47 -7.41 3.62 -0.96
C GLU A 47 -6.80 2.32 -0.42
N ARG A 48 -5.81 1.80 -1.14
CA ARG A 48 -5.13 0.56 -0.76
C ARG A 48 -3.62 0.70 -0.92
N TRP A 49 -2.91 -0.02 -0.08
CA TRP A 49 -1.47 -0.19 -0.22
C TRP A 49 -1.19 -1.24 -1.28
N GLY A 50 -0.18 -0.96 -2.09
CA GLY A 50 0.22 -1.88 -3.15
C GLY A 50 1.70 -1.90 -3.37
N VAL A 51 2.14 -2.81 -4.21
CA VAL A 51 3.54 -2.95 -4.61
C VAL A 51 3.65 -2.74 -6.10
N GLN A 52 4.72 -2.06 -6.50
CA GLN A 52 5.02 -1.80 -7.90
C GLN A 52 6.50 -2.03 -8.15
N THR A 53 6.81 -2.79 -9.18
CA THR A 53 8.19 -2.93 -9.66
C THR A 53 8.43 -1.97 -10.83
N ASP A 54 9.69 -1.78 -11.19
CA ASP A 54 10.09 -0.99 -12.35
C ASP A 54 9.55 0.46 -12.34
N VAL A 55 9.56 1.07 -11.16
CA VAL A 55 9.24 2.49 -11.06
C VAL A 55 10.38 3.30 -11.66
N ALA A 56 10.07 4.20 -12.58
CA ALA A 56 11.07 5.07 -13.19
C ALA A 56 11.46 6.17 -12.21
N LEU A 57 12.71 6.16 -11.74
CA LEU A 57 13.17 7.12 -10.72
C LEU A 57 13.33 8.53 -11.28
N GLY A 58 13.58 8.65 -12.58
CA GLY A 58 13.77 9.95 -13.21
C GLY A 58 12.49 10.76 -13.40
N SER A 59 11.34 10.13 -13.25
CA SER A 59 10.04 10.80 -13.41
C SER A 59 9.00 10.15 -12.50
N ILE A 60 9.18 10.37 -11.20
CA ILE A 60 8.23 9.85 -10.21
C ILE A 60 6.95 10.66 -10.32
N ALA A 61 5.88 9.99 -10.68
CA ALA A 61 4.59 10.62 -10.89
C ALA A 61 3.79 10.68 -9.58
N THR A 62 2.76 11.53 -9.58
CA THR A 62 1.83 11.60 -8.46
C THR A 62 0.84 10.45 -8.44
N THR A 63 0.81 9.64 -9.50
CA THR A 63 -0.01 8.44 -9.56
C THR A 63 0.89 7.24 -9.75
N SER A 64 0.62 6.19 -9.00
CA SER A 64 1.31 4.92 -9.12
C SER A 64 0.46 3.93 -9.90
N SER A 65 1.10 2.84 -10.32
CA SER A 65 0.41 1.73 -11.02
C SER A 65 0.77 0.42 -10.33
N PRO A 66 0.27 0.17 -9.12
CA PRO A 66 0.60 -1.04 -8.40
C PRO A 66 0.17 -2.28 -9.18
N GLU A 67 1.03 -3.28 -9.17
CA GLU A 67 0.78 -4.58 -9.80
C GLU A 67 -0.02 -5.49 -8.89
N ALA A 68 0.08 -5.30 -7.58
CA ALA A 68 -0.64 -6.07 -6.59
C ALA A 68 -0.93 -5.19 -5.38
N TYR A 69 -2.01 -5.48 -4.70
CA TYR A 69 -2.43 -4.74 -3.53
C TYR A 69 -2.39 -5.60 -2.28
N GLN A 70 -2.20 -4.94 -1.15
CA GLN A 70 -2.28 -5.60 0.15
C GLN A 70 -3.70 -6.12 0.36
N VAL A 71 -3.79 -7.37 0.80
CA VAL A 71 -5.06 -7.96 1.22
C VAL A 71 -5.36 -7.47 2.63
N ASN A 72 -6.54 -6.90 2.80
CA ASN A 72 -7.04 -6.56 4.12
C ASN A 72 -7.74 -7.78 4.72
N TYR A 73 -7.32 -8.11 5.93
CA TYR A 73 -7.87 -9.19 6.69
C TYR A 73 -8.68 -8.60 7.84
N VAL A 74 -9.95 -8.98 7.94
CA VAL A 74 -10.84 -8.43 8.95
C VAL A 74 -11.50 -9.56 9.72
N LEU A 75 -11.39 -9.51 11.03
CA LEU A 75 -12.10 -10.40 11.93
C LEU A 75 -13.31 -9.64 12.49
N ASN A 76 -14.48 -10.19 12.30
CA ASN A 76 -15.73 -9.59 12.76
C ASN A 76 -16.53 -10.57 13.59
N ALA A 77 -17.15 -10.08 14.63
CA ALA A 77 -18.07 -10.87 15.45
C ALA A 77 -19.41 -11.12 14.77
N ASN A 78 -19.71 -10.34 13.73
CA ASN A 78 -20.92 -10.52 12.95
C ASN A 78 -20.69 -10.07 11.51
N THR A 79 -21.61 -10.45 10.62
CA THR A 79 -21.51 -10.12 9.21
C THR A 79 -22.09 -8.75 8.86
N GLY A 80 -22.50 -7.97 9.86
CA GLY A 80 -23.25 -6.74 9.62
C GLY A 80 -22.43 -5.57 9.09
N SER A 81 -21.11 -5.59 9.26
CA SER A 81 -20.29 -4.48 8.78
C SER A 81 -19.94 -4.67 7.31
N ALA A 82 -20.47 -3.81 6.46
CA ALA A 82 -20.20 -3.83 5.03
C ALA A 82 -18.95 -3.03 4.63
N THR A 83 -18.34 -2.31 5.56
CA THR A 83 -17.20 -1.42 5.27
C THR A 83 -16.06 -2.15 4.59
N TYR A 84 -15.82 -3.39 5.01
CA TYR A 84 -14.69 -4.17 4.49
C TYR A 84 -15.11 -5.20 3.44
N ASN A 85 -16.35 -5.15 2.96
CA ASN A 85 -16.82 -6.02 1.88
C ASN A 85 -16.35 -5.45 0.54
N VAL A 86 -15.04 -5.45 0.35
CA VAL A 86 -14.37 -4.80 -0.77
C VAL A 86 -13.57 -5.85 -1.51
N LYS A 87 -13.61 -5.81 -2.82
CA LYS A 87 -12.87 -6.72 -3.68
C LYS A 87 -11.41 -6.83 -3.23
N GLY A 88 -10.95 -8.05 -3.07
CA GLY A 88 -9.59 -8.35 -2.65
C GLY A 88 -9.41 -8.48 -1.16
N ASN A 89 -10.46 -8.33 -0.37
CA ASN A 89 -10.39 -8.50 1.08
C ASN A 89 -10.82 -9.89 1.50
N ILE A 90 -10.33 -10.30 2.66
CA ILE A 90 -10.75 -11.53 3.33
C ILE A 90 -11.38 -11.13 4.65
N LYS A 91 -12.56 -11.66 4.93
CA LYS A 91 -13.29 -11.39 6.17
C LYS A 91 -13.62 -12.70 6.85
N ILE A 92 -13.41 -12.75 8.15
CA ILE A 92 -13.77 -13.90 8.97
C ILE A 92 -14.86 -13.46 9.95
N ASP A 93 -15.98 -14.20 9.95
CA ASP A 93 -17.01 -14.06 10.95
C ASP A 93 -16.61 -14.89 12.16
N ASP A 94 -16.23 -14.25 13.25
CA ASP A 94 -15.72 -14.96 14.42
C ASP A 94 -16.84 -15.56 15.28
N SER A 95 -18.11 -15.28 14.96
CA SER A 95 -19.22 -15.93 15.66
C SER A 95 -19.47 -17.37 15.18
N ASN A 96 -19.11 -17.68 13.92
CA ASN A 96 -19.35 -19.01 13.35
C ASN A 96 -18.17 -19.57 12.56
N GLY A 97 -17.12 -18.78 12.35
CA GLY A 97 -15.94 -19.21 11.63
C GLY A 97 -16.03 -19.17 10.12
N ASP A 98 -17.08 -18.58 9.57
CA ASP A 98 -17.22 -18.46 8.12
C ASP A 98 -16.17 -17.50 7.54
N ILE A 99 -15.65 -17.86 6.36
CA ILE A 99 -14.65 -17.07 5.65
C ILE A 99 -15.29 -16.55 4.38
N PHE A 100 -15.17 -15.23 4.17
CA PHE A 100 -15.67 -14.55 2.99
C PHE A 100 -14.51 -13.97 2.21
N ILE A 101 -14.46 -14.30 0.91
CA ILE A 101 -13.47 -13.74 0.00
C ILE A 101 -14.22 -12.88 -1.01
N TYR A 102 -13.84 -11.61 -1.09
CA TYR A 102 -14.49 -10.65 -1.97
C TYR A 102 -13.69 -10.51 -3.26
N SER A 103 -14.23 -11.02 -4.32
CA SER A 103 -13.58 -11.03 -5.63
C SER A 103 -14.13 -9.97 -6.60
#